data_810bfa2a3c33b75b05f61518889751a5
#
_entry.id   810bfa2a3c33b75b05f61518889751a5
#
_cell.length_a   1.000
_cell.length_b   1.000
_cell.length_c   1.000
_cell.angle_alpha   90.00
_cell.angle_beta   90.00
_cell.angle_gamma   90.00
#
_symmetry.space_group_name_H-M   'P 1'
#
loop_
_entity.id
_entity.type
_entity.pdbx_description
1 polymer ?
#
loop_
_entity_poly.entity_id
_entity_poly.type
_entity_poly.pdbx_seq_one_letter_code
_entity_poly.pdbx_strand_id
1 'polypeptide(L)'
;NQDDCFSTLHLHQWLEKERKLLISKGSDIPRPISNDIEEPEHVTAHLERITPIYEALMHEIPLDETERTKEQQARFILANMLDWYRREQKSFWWEYYRIMELEPDELLDEKTALTYLQFTGNRVDDKKSVIDYYTYVSQENEIKSGTKVKLGNEKTLAEVIEIDEFNNIIKLRKGPSIKDIHPFTIIKFEQFSTKDKEENLIRFAEWIVANGFENELPSYKVTRDLLLNKLPQLTQPLIDTDILLEKSIDWASKLDSSYLPIQGPPGAGKSYTGSHMIFDLIK
;
A
#
# COMPACT_ATOMS: atom_id res chain seq x y z
N ASN A 1 1.77 17.06 11.15
CA ASN A 1 0.98 16.91 9.91
C ASN A 1 0.29 18.19 9.43
N GLN A 2 -0.44 18.93 10.30
CA GLN A 2 -1.11 20.17 9.88
C GLN A 2 -0.11 21.26 9.47
N ASP A 3 0.94 21.46 10.27
CA ASP A 3 2.00 22.43 9.98
C ASP A 3 2.77 22.09 8.71
N ASP A 4 3.02 20.81 8.43
CA ASP A 4 3.65 20.35 7.19
C ASP A 4 2.79 20.66 5.97
N CYS A 5 1.47 20.43 6.08
CA CYS A 5 0.52 20.76 5.00
C CYS A 5 0.47 22.27 4.74
N PHE A 6 0.43 23.10 5.79
CA PHE A 6 0.47 24.55 5.65
C PHE A 6 1.80 25.04 5.08
N SER A 7 2.93 24.49 5.51
CA SER A 7 4.25 24.83 4.97
C SER A 7 4.33 24.54 3.49
N THR A 8 3.85 23.38 3.06
CA THR A 8 3.80 22.99 1.64
C THR A 8 2.88 23.91 0.84
N LEU A 9 1.71 24.26 1.37
CA LEU A 9 0.79 25.21 0.72
C LEU A 9 1.41 26.60 0.57
N HIS A 10 2.06 27.12 1.60
CA HIS A 10 2.73 28.41 1.55
C HIS A 10 3.91 28.41 0.57
N LEU A 11 4.68 27.33 0.53
CA LEU A 11 5.75 27.16 -0.47
C LEU A 11 5.19 27.17 -1.90
N HIS A 12 4.12 26.42 -2.14
CA HIS A 12 3.46 26.41 -3.44
C HIS A 12 2.97 27.82 -3.84
N GLN A 13 2.30 28.54 -2.93
CA GLN A 13 1.82 29.90 -3.20
C GLN A 13 2.96 30.87 -3.48
N TRP A 14 4.06 30.74 -2.76
CA TRP A 14 5.26 31.56 -3.00
C TRP A 14 5.89 31.26 -4.37
N LEU A 15 6.08 30.00 -4.71
CA LEU A 15 6.59 29.57 -6.03
C LEU A 15 5.70 30.08 -7.19
N GLU A 16 4.38 30.02 -7.04
CA GLU A 16 3.46 30.54 -8.05
C GLU A 16 3.54 32.07 -8.18
N LYS A 17 3.80 32.76 -7.10
CA LYS A 17 4.05 34.23 -7.15
C LYS A 17 5.33 34.56 -7.89
N GLU A 18 6.43 33.85 -7.59
CA GLU A 18 7.71 34.03 -8.28
C GLU A 18 7.61 33.63 -9.76
N ARG A 19 6.92 32.54 -10.07
CA ARG A 19 6.66 32.15 -11.46
C ARG A 19 5.95 33.25 -12.25
N LYS A 20 4.87 33.83 -11.69
CA LYS A 20 4.15 34.95 -12.33
C LYS A 20 5.05 36.16 -12.56
N LEU A 21 5.90 36.49 -11.59
CA LEU A 21 6.86 37.59 -11.69
C LEU A 21 7.89 37.34 -12.80
N LEU A 22 8.43 36.14 -12.92
CA LEU A 22 9.41 35.78 -13.95
C LEU A 22 8.77 35.80 -15.35
N ILE A 23 7.55 35.29 -15.50
CA ILE A 23 6.79 35.36 -16.75
C ILE A 23 6.57 36.83 -17.16
N SER A 24 6.22 37.70 -16.22
CA SER A 24 6.03 39.13 -16.51
C SER A 24 7.33 39.84 -16.96
N LYS A 25 8.49 39.26 -16.61
CA LYS A 25 9.82 39.71 -17.05
C LYS A 25 10.30 39.07 -18.37
N GLY A 26 9.44 38.27 -19.01
CA GLY A 26 9.74 37.64 -20.30
C GLY A 26 10.34 36.23 -20.23
N SER A 27 10.40 35.61 -19.03
CA SER A 27 10.84 34.22 -18.91
C SER A 27 9.73 33.26 -19.36
N ASP A 28 10.06 32.24 -20.14
CA ASP A 28 9.15 31.14 -20.44
C ASP A 28 9.30 30.06 -19.39
N ILE A 29 8.28 29.90 -18.56
CA ILE A 29 8.24 28.86 -17.51
C ILE A 29 6.94 28.08 -17.72
N PRO A 30 6.94 27.12 -18.66
CA PRO A 30 5.78 26.29 -18.93
C PRO A 30 5.45 25.40 -17.73
N ARG A 31 4.18 25.06 -17.56
CA ARG A 31 3.78 23.95 -16.69
C ARG A 31 3.90 22.63 -17.45
N PRO A 32 4.23 21.54 -16.76
CA PRO A 32 4.12 20.23 -17.38
C PRO A 32 2.71 20.06 -17.96
N ILE A 33 2.65 19.70 -19.23
CA ILE A 33 1.38 19.33 -19.87
C ILE A 33 1.07 17.92 -19.42
N SER A 34 -0.11 17.72 -18.85
CA SER A 34 -0.60 16.36 -18.62
C SER A 34 -0.76 15.70 -20.00
N ASN A 35 0.06 14.72 -20.28
CA ASN A 35 -0.21 13.87 -21.43
C ASN A 35 -1.44 13.05 -21.08
N ASP A 36 -2.50 13.14 -21.89
CA ASP A 36 -3.63 12.22 -21.85
C ASP A 36 -3.12 10.85 -22.32
N ILE A 37 -2.50 10.13 -21.40
CA ILE A 37 -2.13 8.73 -21.61
C ILE A 37 -3.44 7.96 -21.47
N GLU A 38 -3.85 7.24 -22.52
CA GLU A 38 -4.98 6.32 -22.43
C GLU A 38 -4.77 5.37 -21.25
N GLU A 39 -5.77 5.31 -20.36
CA GLU A 39 -5.69 4.41 -19.21
C GLU A 39 -5.61 2.96 -19.71
N PRO A 40 -4.76 2.12 -19.09
CA PRO A 40 -4.69 0.72 -19.45
C PRO A 40 -6.05 0.03 -19.34
N GLU A 41 -6.38 -0.88 -20.26
CA GLU A 41 -7.67 -1.58 -20.35
C GLU A 41 -8.13 -2.18 -18.99
N HIS A 42 -7.22 -2.71 -18.20
CA HIS A 42 -7.56 -3.27 -16.88
C HIS A 42 -7.99 -2.20 -15.86
N VAL A 43 -7.51 -0.96 -15.99
CA VAL A 43 -7.92 0.19 -15.16
C VAL A 43 -9.31 0.62 -15.56
N THR A 44 -9.57 0.74 -16.87
CA THR A 44 -10.87 1.08 -17.42
C THR A 44 -11.95 0.08 -16.97
N ALA A 45 -11.68 -1.23 -17.11
CA ALA A 45 -12.60 -2.28 -16.66
C ALA A 45 -12.87 -2.24 -15.14
N HIS A 46 -11.84 -1.92 -14.33
CA HIS A 46 -12.02 -1.73 -12.89
C HIS A 46 -12.91 -0.52 -12.58
N LEU A 47 -12.65 0.60 -13.22
CA LEU A 47 -13.45 1.83 -13.04
C LEU A 47 -14.89 1.64 -13.52
N GLU A 48 -15.12 0.98 -14.65
CA GLU A 48 -16.45 0.64 -15.14
C GLU A 48 -17.26 -0.17 -14.13
N ARG A 49 -16.60 -1.07 -13.39
CA ARG A 49 -17.24 -1.87 -12.34
C ARG A 49 -17.58 -1.06 -11.10
N ILE A 50 -16.69 -0.21 -10.62
CA ILE A 50 -16.89 0.51 -9.36
C ILE A 50 -17.71 1.79 -9.50
N THR A 51 -17.71 2.45 -10.65
CA THR A 51 -18.41 3.72 -10.87
C THR A 51 -19.89 3.66 -10.50
N PRO A 52 -20.69 2.70 -10.98
CA PRO A 52 -22.12 2.64 -10.63
C PRO A 52 -22.34 2.39 -9.13
N ILE A 53 -21.45 1.64 -8.47
CA ILE A 53 -21.51 1.42 -7.02
C ILE A 53 -21.19 2.72 -6.26
N TYR A 54 -20.16 3.43 -6.72
CA TYR A 54 -19.77 4.73 -6.17
C TYR A 54 -20.90 5.74 -6.28
N GLU A 55 -21.52 5.88 -7.45
CA GLU A 55 -22.63 6.79 -7.70
C GLU A 55 -23.84 6.46 -6.81
N ALA A 56 -24.19 5.19 -6.69
CA ALA A 56 -25.27 4.74 -5.82
C ALA A 56 -25.01 5.03 -4.33
N LEU A 57 -23.77 4.84 -3.86
CA LEU A 57 -23.37 5.16 -2.49
C LEU A 57 -23.37 6.68 -2.25
N MET A 58 -22.95 7.48 -3.22
CA MET A 58 -22.85 8.94 -3.13
C MET A 58 -24.17 9.67 -3.37
N HIS A 59 -25.21 8.96 -3.76
CA HIS A 59 -26.53 9.57 -4.04
C HIS A 59 -27.05 10.31 -2.80
N GLU A 60 -27.36 11.61 -2.98
CA GLU A 60 -27.87 12.52 -1.93
C GLU A 60 -26.96 12.66 -0.69
N ILE A 61 -25.65 12.51 -0.85
CA ILE A 61 -24.68 12.77 0.22
C ILE A 61 -24.30 14.26 0.22
N PRO A 62 -24.51 14.99 1.33
CA PRO A 62 -24.05 16.37 1.44
C PRO A 62 -22.54 16.50 1.29
N LEU A 63 -22.10 17.61 0.63
CA LEU A 63 -20.66 17.90 0.49
C LEU A 63 -20.03 18.22 1.85
N ASP A 64 -20.76 18.97 2.69
CA ASP A 64 -20.30 19.29 4.05
C ASP A 64 -20.48 18.07 4.97
N GLU A 65 -19.38 17.68 5.61
CA GLU A 65 -19.38 16.55 6.55
C GLU A 65 -20.31 16.78 7.74
N THR A 66 -20.45 18.02 8.19
CA THR A 66 -21.27 18.38 9.35
C THR A 66 -22.77 18.21 9.13
N GLU A 67 -23.20 18.18 7.86
CA GLU A 67 -24.60 17.97 7.46
C GLU A 67 -24.94 16.49 7.26
N ARG A 68 -23.93 15.58 7.27
CA ARG A 68 -24.13 14.15 7.03
C ARG A 68 -24.66 13.44 8.25
N THR A 69 -25.67 12.60 8.05
CA THR A 69 -26.03 11.57 9.03
C THR A 69 -24.91 10.53 9.18
N LYS A 70 -24.95 9.71 10.24
CA LYS A 70 -23.98 8.61 10.42
C LYS A 70 -23.97 7.65 9.25
N GLU A 71 -25.14 7.33 8.69
CA GLU A 71 -25.25 6.44 7.51
C GLU A 71 -24.67 7.12 6.27
N GLN A 72 -24.98 8.39 6.03
CA GLN A 72 -24.41 9.13 4.91
C GLN A 72 -22.88 9.22 5.01
N GLN A 73 -22.35 9.43 6.21
CA GLN A 73 -20.91 9.42 6.44
C GLN A 73 -20.30 8.01 6.17
N ALA A 74 -20.95 6.94 6.62
CA ALA A 74 -20.53 5.57 6.35
C ALA A 74 -20.55 5.27 4.84
N ARG A 75 -21.58 5.69 4.11
CA ARG A 75 -21.68 5.57 2.65
C ARG A 75 -20.57 6.37 1.94
N PHE A 76 -20.31 7.58 2.38
CA PHE A 76 -19.23 8.42 1.85
C PHE A 76 -17.86 7.76 2.02
N ILE A 77 -17.57 7.25 3.22
CA ILE A 77 -16.32 6.55 3.51
C ILE A 77 -16.20 5.31 2.60
N LEU A 78 -17.22 4.46 2.55
CA LEU A 78 -17.22 3.25 1.74
C LEU A 78 -17.01 3.54 0.24
N ALA A 79 -17.71 4.54 -0.30
CA ALA A 79 -17.56 4.96 -1.68
C ALA A 79 -16.11 5.38 -1.99
N ASN A 80 -15.49 6.18 -1.12
CA ASN A 80 -14.12 6.64 -1.30
C ASN A 80 -13.07 5.54 -1.06
N MET A 81 -13.41 4.44 -0.41
CA MET A 81 -12.53 3.29 -0.24
C MET A 81 -12.47 2.37 -1.48
N LEU A 82 -13.47 2.39 -2.37
CA LEU A 82 -13.56 1.46 -3.52
C LEU A 82 -12.33 1.46 -4.41
N ASP A 83 -11.69 2.60 -4.60
CA ASP A 83 -10.46 2.75 -5.40
C ASP A 83 -9.20 2.95 -4.55
N TRP A 84 -9.27 2.67 -3.25
CA TRP A 84 -8.18 2.92 -2.31
C TRP A 84 -6.90 2.20 -2.70
N TYR A 85 -6.96 0.89 -2.92
CA TYR A 85 -5.76 0.08 -3.17
C TYR A 85 -5.04 0.48 -4.47
N ARG A 86 -5.77 0.81 -5.53
CA ARG A 86 -5.17 1.31 -6.77
C ARG A 86 -4.46 2.65 -6.55
N ARG A 87 -5.07 3.55 -5.76
CA ARG A 87 -4.46 4.85 -5.44
C ARG A 87 -3.20 4.70 -4.58
N GLU A 88 -3.21 3.81 -3.61
CA GLU A 88 -2.03 3.50 -2.78
C GLU A 88 -0.88 2.91 -3.61
N GLN A 89 -1.20 2.09 -4.60
CA GLN A 89 -0.18 1.51 -5.47
C GLN A 89 0.50 2.54 -6.40
N LYS A 90 -0.10 3.70 -6.64
CA LYS A 90 0.51 4.73 -7.50
C LYS A 90 1.86 5.20 -6.98
N SER A 91 2.01 5.40 -5.67
CA SER A 91 3.28 5.84 -5.06
C SER A 91 4.40 4.81 -5.28
N PHE A 92 4.06 3.52 -5.15
CA PHE A 92 4.99 2.42 -5.42
C PHE A 92 5.45 2.41 -6.88
N TRP A 93 4.51 2.56 -7.85
CA TRP A 93 4.85 2.58 -9.26
C TRP A 93 5.63 3.83 -9.67
N TRP A 94 5.31 4.98 -9.12
CA TRP A 94 6.05 6.21 -9.38
C TRP A 94 7.50 6.09 -8.90
N GLU A 95 7.72 5.54 -7.71
CA GLU A 95 9.06 5.30 -7.19
C GLU A 95 9.82 4.29 -8.05
N TYR A 96 9.16 3.19 -8.46
CA TYR A 96 9.76 2.21 -9.35
C TYR A 96 10.20 2.84 -10.67
N TYR A 97 9.34 3.63 -11.33
CA TYR A 97 9.67 4.28 -12.60
C TYR A 97 10.72 5.36 -12.41
N ARG A 98 10.70 6.12 -11.32
CA ARG A 98 11.76 7.08 -10.97
C ARG A 98 13.13 6.38 -10.95
N ILE A 99 13.24 5.27 -10.24
CA ILE A 99 14.49 4.48 -10.15
C ILE A 99 14.89 3.94 -11.52
N MET A 100 13.94 3.51 -12.34
CA MET A 100 14.22 3.00 -13.68
C MET A 100 14.75 4.07 -14.66
N GLU A 101 14.51 5.33 -14.40
CA GLU A 101 14.97 6.47 -15.21
C GLU A 101 16.32 7.02 -14.75
N LEU A 102 16.85 6.60 -13.60
CA LEU A 102 18.12 7.04 -13.08
C LEU A 102 19.30 6.45 -13.89
N GLU A 103 20.33 7.27 -14.04
CA GLU A 103 21.60 6.80 -14.61
C GLU A 103 22.33 5.87 -13.64
N PRO A 104 23.18 4.96 -14.13
CA PRO A 104 23.86 3.97 -13.27
C PRO A 104 24.61 4.55 -12.07
N ASP A 105 25.21 5.73 -12.21
CA ASP A 105 25.95 6.38 -11.14
C ASP A 105 25.02 6.93 -10.04
N GLU A 106 23.82 7.38 -10.41
CA GLU A 106 22.80 7.84 -9.48
C GLU A 106 22.19 6.65 -8.72
N LEU A 107 22.11 5.48 -9.37
CA LEU A 107 21.62 4.23 -8.75
C LEU A 107 22.54 3.70 -7.64
N LEU A 108 23.79 4.15 -7.55
CA LEU A 108 24.69 3.78 -6.44
C LEU A 108 24.19 4.31 -5.08
N ASP A 109 23.45 5.41 -5.07
CA ASP A 109 22.89 6.04 -3.88
C ASP A 109 21.48 5.49 -3.53
N GLU A 110 20.90 4.62 -4.40
CA GLU A 110 19.55 4.06 -4.22
C GLU A 110 19.58 2.73 -3.47
N LYS A 111 19.14 2.72 -2.22
CA LYS A 111 19.16 1.53 -1.35
C LYS A 111 18.29 0.36 -1.85
N THR A 112 17.29 0.65 -2.68
CA THR A 112 16.37 -0.37 -3.24
C THR A 112 16.85 -0.92 -4.58
N ALA A 113 17.99 -0.46 -5.09
CA ALA A 113 18.60 -0.94 -6.32
C ALA A 113 20.00 -1.50 -6.04
N LEU A 114 20.47 -2.36 -6.95
CA LEU A 114 21.86 -2.81 -7.00
C LEU A 114 22.31 -2.76 -8.45
N THR A 115 23.35 -1.97 -8.73
CA THR A 115 23.82 -1.70 -10.09
C THR A 115 25.23 -2.18 -10.33
N TYR A 116 25.73 -2.06 -11.58
CA TYR A 116 27.02 -2.57 -12.03
C TYR A 116 27.19 -4.08 -11.81
N LEU A 117 26.11 -4.85 -11.99
CA LEU A 117 26.18 -6.29 -11.91
C LEU A 117 26.95 -6.86 -13.11
N GLN A 118 27.86 -7.77 -12.82
CA GLN A 118 28.62 -8.51 -13.82
C GLN A 118 28.47 -10.00 -13.58
N PHE A 119 27.97 -10.71 -14.57
CA PHE A 119 27.86 -12.18 -14.50
C PHE A 119 29.26 -12.81 -14.43
N THR A 120 29.49 -13.63 -13.40
CA THR A 120 30.79 -14.27 -13.18
C THR A 120 31.06 -15.47 -14.08
N GLY A 121 30.08 -15.91 -14.88
CA GLY A 121 30.12 -17.17 -15.62
C GLY A 121 29.70 -18.38 -14.78
N ASN A 122 29.55 -18.25 -13.48
CA ASN A 122 29.12 -19.32 -12.59
C ASN A 122 27.59 -19.45 -12.59
N ARG A 123 27.11 -20.65 -12.92
CA ARG A 123 25.69 -21.01 -12.94
C ARG A 123 25.49 -22.37 -12.28
N VAL A 124 24.43 -22.49 -11.51
CA VAL A 124 23.97 -23.75 -10.92
C VAL A 124 22.53 -24.00 -11.36
N ASP A 125 22.27 -25.20 -11.90
CA ASP A 125 20.89 -25.59 -12.24
C ASP A 125 20.08 -25.88 -10.97
N ASP A 126 18.88 -25.33 -10.91
CA ASP A 126 17.92 -25.54 -9.82
C ASP A 126 16.56 -25.93 -10.40
N LYS A 127 16.37 -27.21 -10.71
CA LYS A 127 15.18 -27.80 -11.36
C LYS A 127 14.90 -27.13 -12.72
N LYS A 128 13.85 -26.28 -12.77
CA LYS A 128 13.47 -25.51 -13.96
C LYS A 128 14.10 -24.11 -13.98
N SER A 129 14.75 -23.70 -12.88
CA SER A 129 15.38 -22.40 -12.69
C SER A 129 16.89 -22.52 -12.74
N VAL A 130 17.58 -21.39 -12.78
CA VAL A 130 19.03 -21.31 -12.64
C VAL A 130 19.39 -20.35 -11.54
N ILE A 131 20.52 -20.60 -10.87
CA ILE A 131 21.11 -19.66 -9.90
C ILE A 131 22.41 -19.15 -10.52
N ASP A 132 22.41 -17.87 -10.86
CA ASP A 132 23.55 -17.17 -11.44
C ASP A 132 24.25 -16.31 -10.38
N TYR A 133 25.57 -16.25 -10.50
CA TYR A 133 26.43 -15.48 -9.60
C TYR A 133 26.86 -14.19 -10.29
N TYR A 134 26.72 -13.08 -9.58
CA TYR A 134 27.12 -11.76 -10.07
C TYR A 134 28.04 -11.09 -9.06
N THR A 135 29.03 -10.37 -9.55
CA THR A 135 29.73 -9.35 -8.78
C THR A 135 29.05 -8.00 -8.97
N TYR A 136 29.23 -7.08 -8.04
CA TYR A 136 28.70 -5.73 -8.11
C TYR A 136 29.67 -4.73 -7.46
N VAL A 137 29.50 -3.45 -7.74
CA VAL A 137 30.26 -2.36 -7.09
C VAL A 137 29.72 -2.16 -5.68
N SER A 138 30.61 -2.06 -4.67
CA SER A 138 30.21 -1.86 -3.28
C SER A 138 29.34 -0.61 -3.14
N GLN A 139 28.12 -0.78 -2.62
CA GLN A 139 27.11 0.25 -2.40
C GLN A 139 26.23 -0.09 -1.22
N GLU A 140 25.64 0.91 -0.57
CA GLU A 140 24.65 0.70 0.48
C GLU A 140 23.34 0.20 -0.15
N ASN A 141 22.78 -0.90 0.37
CA ASN A 141 21.53 -1.45 -0.16
C ASN A 141 20.70 -2.14 0.94
N GLU A 142 19.39 -2.31 0.66
CA GLU A 142 18.43 -3.03 1.52
C GLU A 142 18.07 -4.41 0.98
N ILE A 143 18.77 -4.89 -0.03
CA ILE A 143 18.51 -6.17 -0.69
C ILE A 143 19.06 -7.30 0.19
N LYS A 144 18.21 -8.27 0.52
CA LYS A 144 18.56 -9.40 1.40
C LYS A 144 18.19 -10.73 0.75
N SER A 145 18.69 -11.82 1.30
CA SER A 145 18.25 -13.17 0.90
C SER A 145 16.73 -13.27 1.00
N GLY A 146 16.09 -13.84 -0.02
CA GLY A 146 14.63 -13.94 -0.17
C GLY A 146 13.97 -12.73 -0.85
N THR A 147 14.68 -11.61 -1.04
CA THR A 147 14.14 -10.44 -1.73
C THR A 147 13.79 -10.77 -3.17
N LYS A 148 12.60 -10.37 -3.61
CA LYS A 148 12.21 -10.40 -5.02
C LYS A 148 12.73 -9.15 -5.72
N VAL A 149 13.30 -9.33 -6.91
CA VAL A 149 13.90 -8.24 -7.68
C VAL A 149 13.45 -8.29 -9.13
N LYS A 150 13.29 -7.12 -9.73
CA LYS A 150 13.13 -6.96 -11.19
C LYS A 150 14.47 -6.85 -11.88
N LEU A 151 14.54 -7.44 -13.07
CA LEU A 151 15.68 -7.36 -13.97
C LEU A 151 15.38 -6.34 -15.07
N GLY A 152 15.56 -5.05 -14.79
CA GLY A 152 15.14 -4.00 -15.72
C GLY A 152 13.62 -4.05 -16.00
N ASN A 153 13.22 -4.04 -17.27
CA ASN A 153 11.79 -4.02 -17.68
C ASN A 153 11.12 -5.40 -17.68
N GLU A 154 11.79 -6.45 -17.20
CA GLU A 154 11.21 -7.80 -17.22
C GLU A 154 9.98 -7.91 -16.33
N LYS A 155 8.95 -8.62 -16.83
CA LYS A 155 7.72 -8.89 -16.06
C LYS A 155 7.97 -9.93 -14.97
N THR A 156 8.84 -10.92 -15.25
CA THR A 156 9.15 -11.99 -14.31
C THR A 156 10.18 -11.52 -13.28
N LEU A 157 9.93 -11.84 -12.03
CA LEU A 157 10.84 -11.52 -10.93
C LEU A 157 11.91 -12.61 -10.78
N ALA A 158 13.12 -12.17 -10.44
CA ALA A 158 14.15 -13.05 -9.88
C ALA A 158 14.08 -13.02 -8.34
N GLU A 159 14.76 -13.96 -7.71
CA GLU A 159 14.87 -14.04 -6.25
C GLU A 159 16.33 -14.01 -5.84
N VAL A 160 16.65 -13.18 -4.87
CA VAL A 160 17.97 -13.16 -4.25
C VAL A 160 18.11 -14.37 -3.32
N ILE A 161 18.99 -15.30 -3.64
CA ILE A 161 19.26 -16.47 -2.80
C ILE A 161 20.23 -16.11 -1.69
N GLU A 162 21.26 -15.35 -2.05
CA GLU A 162 22.31 -14.95 -1.11
C GLU A 162 22.94 -13.64 -1.56
N ILE A 163 23.35 -12.81 -0.65
CA ILE A 163 24.16 -11.64 -0.87
C ILE A 163 25.34 -11.66 0.09
N ASP A 164 26.55 -11.58 -0.44
CA ASP A 164 27.81 -11.49 0.30
C ASP A 164 28.35 -10.07 0.12
N GLU A 165 28.08 -9.21 1.07
CA GLU A 165 28.49 -7.80 1.04
C GLU A 165 30.01 -7.64 1.21
N PHE A 166 30.69 -8.61 1.82
CA PHE A 166 32.14 -8.56 2.02
C PHE A 166 32.89 -8.80 0.69
N ASN A 167 32.42 -9.75 -0.10
CA ASN A 167 33.02 -10.09 -1.41
C ASN A 167 32.31 -9.40 -2.58
N ASN A 168 31.25 -8.62 -2.33
CA ASN A 168 30.39 -8.00 -3.35
C ASN A 168 29.84 -9.04 -4.36
N ILE A 169 29.30 -10.14 -3.85
CA ILE A 169 28.74 -11.22 -4.67
C ILE A 169 27.25 -11.37 -4.34
N ILE A 170 26.41 -11.49 -5.37
CA ILE A 170 25.00 -11.80 -5.25
C ILE A 170 24.63 -13.01 -6.09
N LYS A 171 23.75 -13.87 -5.55
CA LYS A 171 23.23 -15.05 -6.23
C LYS A 171 21.75 -14.83 -6.54
N LEU A 172 21.40 -14.90 -7.83
CA LEU A 172 20.04 -14.68 -8.31
C LEU A 172 19.44 -15.97 -8.84
N ARG A 173 18.32 -16.42 -8.29
CA ARG A 173 17.47 -17.46 -8.86
C ARG A 173 16.61 -16.86 -9.94
N LYS A 174 16.73 -17.38 -11.16
CA LYS A 174 16.00 -16.94 -12.35
C LYS A 174 15.15 -18.07 -12.92
N GLY A 175 13.86 -17.78 -13.16
CA GLY A 175 12.96 -18.73 -13.82
C GLY A 175 13.26 -18.90 -15.30
N PRO A 176 12.64 -19.90 -15.98
CA PRO A 176 12.94 -20.25 -17.37
C PRO A 176 12.84 -19.09 -18.37
N SER A 177 11.90 -18.17 -18.15
CA SER A 177 11.67 -17.01 -19.05
C SER A 177 12.76 -15.95 -18.99
N ILE A 178 13.53 -15.90 -17.90
CA ILE A 178 14.57 -14.90 -17.66
C ILE A 178 15.95 -15.51 -17.40
N LYS A 179 16.11 -16.82 -17.60
CA LYS A 179 17.35 -17.55 -17.28
C LYS A 179 18.59 -17.02 -18.02
N ASP A 180 18.40 -16.56 -19.26
CA ASP A 180 19.50 -16.08 -20.12
C ASP A 180 19.63 -14.53 -20.09
N ILE A 181 18.85 -13.86 -19.25
CA ILE A 181 18.94 -12.42 -19.04
C ILE A 181 19.99 -12.14 -17.97
N HIS A 182 20.99 -11.35 -18.30
CA HIS A 182 22.02 -10.88 -17.38
C HIS A 182 21.83 -9.38 -17.15
N PRO A 183 21.20 -8.98 -16.03
CA PRO A 183 20.90 -7.58 -15.76
C PRO A 183 22.18 -6.83 -15.37
N PHE A 184 22.26 -5.57 -15.77
CA PHE A 184 23.24 -4.63 -15.27
C PHE A 184 22.80 -4.03 -13.93
N THR A 185 21.48 -3.92 -13.72
CA THR A 185 20.86 -3.41 -12.51
C THR A 185 19.69 -4.29 -12.11
N ILE A 186 19.50 -4.50 -10.82
CA ILE A 186 18.31 -5.08 -10.23
C ILE A 186 17.66 -4.10 -9.28
N ILE A 187 16.32 -4.12 -9.22
CA ILE A 187 15.54 -3.26 -8.36
C ILE A 187 14.66 -4.12 -7.45
N LYS A 188 14.70 -3.86 -6.16
CA LYS A 188 13.83 -4.50 -5.17
C LYS A 188 12.37 -4.31 -5.57
N PHE A 189 11.61 -5.40 -5.62
CA PHE A 189 10.22 -5.37 -6.03
C PHE A 189 9.36 -6.17 -5.05
N GLU A 190 8.91 -5.48 -4.01
CA GLU A 190 8.04 -6.04 -2.98
C GLU A 190 6.62 -5.47 -3.14
N GLN A 191 5.84 -6.05 -4.03
CA GLN A 191 4.42 -5.73 -4.15
C GLN A 191 3.58 -6.85 -3.56
N PHE A 192 2.76 -6.52 -2.57
CA PHE A 192 1.77 -7.44 -2.03
C PHE A 192 0.49 -7.37 -2.84
N SER A 193 -0.05 -8.53 -3.21
CA SER A 193 -1.35 -8.58 -3.89
C SER A 193 -2.45 -8.09 -2.96
N THR A 194 -3.19 -7.10 -3.40
CA THR A 194 -4.37 -6.56 -2.70
C THR A 194 -5.68 -7.05 -3.30
N LYS A 195 -5.62 -7.90 -4.33
CA LYS A 195 -6.77 -8.33 -5.13
C LYS A 195 -7.93 -8.89 -4.29
N ASP A 196 -7.64 -9.76 -3.32
CA ASP A 196 -8.69 -10.36 -2.50
C ASP A 196 -9.33 -9.33 -1.56
N LYS A 197 -8.55 -8.34 -1.11
CA LYS A 197 -9.06 -7.24 -0.28
C LYS A 197 -9.95 -6.29 -1.09
N GLU A 198 -9.52 -5.95 -2.30
CA GLU A 198 -10.29 -5.14 -3.24
C GLU A 198 -11.62 -5.81 -3.58
N GLU A 199 -11.59 -7.09 -3.93
CA GLU A 199 -12.78 -7.86 -4.28
C GLU A 199 -13.75 -7.98 -3.10
N ASN A 200 -13.25 -8.17 -1.87
CA ASN A 200 -14.08 -8.16 -0.67
C ASN A 200 -14.74 -6.82 -0.40
N LEU A 201 -14.01 -5.72 -0.62
CA LEU A 201 -14.52 -4.37 -0.45
C LEU A 201 -15.62 -4.05 -1.46
N ILE A 202 -15.45 -4.45 -2.73
CA ILE A 202 -16.45 -4.26 -3.78
C ILE A 202 -17.70 -5.08 -3.46
N ARG A 203 -17.57 -6.37 -3.10
CA ARG A 203 -18.72 -7.22 -2.70
C ARG A 203 -19.47 -6.65 -1.50
N PHE A 204 -18.77 -6.10 -0.53
CA PHE A 204 -19.39 -5.44 0.61
C PHE A 204 -20.17 -4.19 0.16
N ALA A 205 -19.60 -3.37 -0.71
CA ALA A 205 -20.26 -2.18 -1.22
C ALA A 205 -21.50 -2.52 -2.08
N GLU A 206 -21.41 -3.53 -2.96
CA GLU A 206 -22.55 -4.05 -3.72
C GLU A 206 -23.68 -4.51 -2.78
N TRP A 207 -23.31 -5.20 -1.69
CA TRP A 207 -24.27 -5.64 -0.69
C TRP A 207 -24.95 -4.45 0.03
N ILE A 208 -24.18 -3.40 0.38
CA ILE A 208 -24.73 -2.18 1.01
C ILE A 208 -25.66 -1.43 0.06
N VAL A 209 -25.33 -1.33 -1.22
CA VAL A 209 -26.20 -0.70 -2.23
C VAL A 209 -27.55 -1.45 -2.31
N ALA A 210 -27.54 -2.78 -2.20
CA ALA A 210 -28.74 -3.59 -2.31
C ALA A 210 -29.56 -3.64 -1.01
N ASN A 211 -28.93 -3.56 0.17
CA ASN A 211 -29.58 -3.86 1.45
C ASN A 211 -29.56 -2.71 2.47
N GLY A 212 -28.74 -1.66 2.25
CA GLY A 212 -28.52 -0.59 3.20
C GLY A 212 -27.62 -0.98 4.39
N PHE A 213 -27.26 0.02 5.19
CA PHE A 213 -26.47 -0.19 6.41
C PHE A 213 -27.32 -0.70 7.58
N GLU A 214 -28.54 -0.20 7.71
CA GLU A 214 -29.46 -0.53 8.81
C GLU A 214 -30.43 -1.62 8.38
N ASN A 215 -30.04 -2.88 8.58
CA ASN A 215 -30.92 -4.03 8.42
C ASN A 215 -30.56 -5.13 9.44
N GLU A 216 -31.46 -6.10 9.62
CA GLU A 216 -31.34 -7.16 10.62
C GLU A 216 -30.51 -8.36 10.13
N LEU A 217 -30.06 -8.36 8.86
CA LEU A 217 -29.28 -9.46 8.32
C LEU A 217 -27.91 -9.54 9.00
N PRO A 218 -27.44 -10.76 9.35
CA PRO A 218 -26.14 -10.93 10.01
C PRO A 218 -24.94 -10.61 9.11
N SER A 219 -25.15 -10.58 7.79
CA SER A 219 -24.10 -10.34 6.80
C SER A 219 -23.43 -9.00 7.03
N TYR A 220 -22.11 -9.02 7.09
CA TYR A 220 -21.26 -7.84 7.28
C TYR A 220 -21.58 -6.99 8.52
N LYS A 221 -22.24 -7.55 9.54
CA LYS A 221 -22.65 -6.82 10.75
C LYS A 221 -21.49 -6.03 11.36
N VAL A 222 -20.35 -6.66 11.59
CA VAL A 222 -19.16 -6.03 12.19
C VAL A 222 -18.65 -4.87 11.34
N THR A 223 -18.58 -5.04 10.02
CA THR A 223 -18.11 -4.00 9.09
C THR A 223 -19.08 -2.83 9.02
N ARG A 224 -20.40 -3.11 9.02
CA ARG A 224 -21.42 -2.07 9.06
C ARG A 224 -21.37 -1.26 10.37
N ASP A 225 -21.28 -1.95 11.50
CA ASP A 225 -21.21 -1.34 12.80
C ASP A 225 -19.95 -0.46 12.96
N LEU A 226 -18.81 -0.93 12.40
CA LEU A 226 -17.57 -0.16 12.35
C LEU A 226 -17.74 1.14 11.57
N LEU A 227 -18.30 1.09 10.36
CA LEU A 227 -18.49 2.27 9.51
C LEU A 227 -19.54 3.24 10.10
N LEU A 228 -20.58 2.73 10.78
CA LEU A 228 -21.55 3.52 11.49
C LEU A 228 -21.04 4.06 12.83
N ASN A 229 -19.79 3.74 13.19
CA ASN A 229 -19.18 4.11 14.48
C ASN A 229 -20.06 3.73 15.69
N LYS A 230 -20.63 2.51 15.66
CA LYS A 230 -21.37 1.96 16.79
C LYS A 230 -20.42 1.51 17.89
N LEU A 231 -20.85 1.56 19.13
CA LEU A 231 -20.04 1.06 20.24
C LEU A 231 -19.88 -0.47 20.14
N PRO A 232 -18.74 -1.00 20.58
CA PRO A 232 -18.52 -2.45 20.66
C PRO A 232 -19.60 -3.14 21.51
N GLN A 233 -20.04 -4.31 21.07
CA GLN A 233 -21.01 -5.14 21.79
C GLN A 233 -20.29 -6.25 22.55
N LEU A 234 -20.71 -6.47 23.78
CA LEU A 234 -20.14 -7.46 24.70
C LEU A 234 -21.22 -8.45 25.16
N THR A 235 -20.83 -9.71 25.31
CA THR A 235 -21.70 -10.76 25.86
C THR A 235 -21.92 -10.61 27.37
N GLN A 236 -20.95 -10.02 28.07
CA GLN A 236 -20.93 -9.86 29.53
C GLN A 236 -20.23 -8.55 29.91
N PRO A 237 -20.47 -8.01 31.12
CA PRO A 237 -19.71 -6.89 31.65
C PRO A 237 -18.21 -7.20 31.74
N LEU A 238 -17.39 -6.15 31.58
CA LEU A 238 -15.94 -6.25 31.74
C LEU A 238 -15.56 -6.47 33.20
N ILE A 239 -14.39 -7.09 33.41
CA ILE A 239 -13.78 -7.18 34.73
C ILE A 239 -13.45 -5.76 35.25
N ASP A 240 -13.53 -5.61 36.57
CA ASP A 240 -13.11 -4.39 37.24
C ASP A 240 -11.61 -4.47 37.56
N THR A 241 -10.79 -3.92 36.67
CA THR A 241 -9.32 -3.88 36.81
C THR A 241 -8.78 -2.61 36.15
N ASP A 242 -7.75 -2.03 36.75
CA ASP A 242 -6.98 -0.93 36.18
C ASP A 242 -5.82 -1.42 35.28
N ILE A 243 -5.56 -2.73 35.24
CA ILE A 243 -4.50 -3.31 34.43
C ILE A 243 -4.96 -3.39 32.97
N LEU A 244 -4.42 -2.51 32.13
CA LEU A 244 -4.84 -2.36 30.74
C LEU A 244 -4.76 -3.67 29.94
N LEU A 245 -3.72 -4.48 30.17
CA LEU A 245 -3.53 -5.77 29.49
C LEU A 245 -4.65 -6.75 29.84
N GLU A 246 -4.94 -6.93 31.14
CA GLU A 246 -6.02 -7.82 31.60
C GLU A 246 -7.37 -7.38 31.05
N LYS A 247 -7.65 -6.09 31.12
CA LYS A 247 -8.86 -5.51 30.58
C LYS A 247 -8.99 -5.71 29.08
N SER A 248 -7.89 -5.60 28.34
CA SER A 248 -7.87 -5.82 26.88
C SER A 248 -8.16 -7.27 26.51
N ILE A 249 -7.59 -8.23 27.24
CA ILE A 249 -7.84 -9.66 27.07
C ILE A 249 -9.32 -9.97 27.37
N ASP A 250 -9.84 -9.44 28.46
CA ASP A 250 -11.24 -9.60 28.84
C ASP A 250 -12.19 -9.00 27.80
N TRP A 251 -11.87 -7.83 27.22
CA TRP A 251 -12.60 -7.28 26.08
C TRP A 251 -12.64 -8.25 24.91
N ALA A 252 -11.50 -8.78 24.51
CA ALA A 252 -11.41 -9.66 23.36
C ALA A 252 -12.27 -10.93 23.53
N SER A 253 -12.25 -11.52 24.72
CA SER A 253 -13.00 -12.75 25.03
C SER A 253 -14.53 -12.54 25.09
N LYS A 254 -14.98 -11.30 25.30
CA LYS A 254 -16.40 -10.95 25.48
C LYS A 254 -17.04 -10.24 24.29
N LEU A 255 -16.29 -10.01 23.20
CA LEU A 255 -16.85 -9.43 21.98
C LEU A 255 -17.94 -10.33 21.40
N ASP A 256 -19.10 -9.77 21.10
CA ASP A 256 -20.20 -10.48 20.43
C ASP A 256 -20.39 -9.98 19.00
N SER A 257 -19.85 -10.71 18.03
CA SER A 257 -19.96 -10.34 16.62
C SER A 257 -19.72 -8.85 16.40
N SER A 258 -18.65 -8.33 17.01
CA SER A 258 -18.35 -6.92 17.14
C SER A 258 -16.85 -6.65 16.92
N TYR A 259 -16.39 -5.45 17.16
CA TYR A 259 -15.01 -5.04 16.96
C TYR A 259 -14.49 -4.26 18.17
N LEU A 260 -13.19 -4.22 18.36
CA LEU A 260 -12.52 -3.42 19.38
C LEU A 260 -11.46 -2.53 18.71
N PRO A 261 -11.67 -1.21 18.60
CA PRO A 261 -10.66 -0.31 18.10
C PRO A 261 -9.58 -0.08 19.16
N ILE A 262 -8.31 -0.31 18.80
CA ILE A 262 -7.17 -0.07 19.68
C ILE A 262 -6.33 1.04 19.08
N GLN A 263 -6.32 2.21 19.74
CA GLN A 263 -5.54 3.37 19.34
C GLN A 263 -4.34 3.56 20.27
N GLY A 264 -3.22 3.97 19.72
CA GLY A 264 -2.04 4.35 20.48
C GLY A 264 -0.90 4.76 19.54
N PRO A 265 0.04 5.60 20.02
CA PRO A 265 1.20 6.01 19.23
C PRO A 265 2.12 4.83 18.89
N PRO A 266 3.08 4.99 17.96
CA PRO A 266 4.14 4.02 17.75
C PRO A 266 4.85 3.68 19.07
N GLY A 267 5.16 2.40 19.31
CA GLY A 267 5.83 1.95 20.54
C GLY A 267 4.91 1.80 21.78
N ALA A 268 3.62 2.14 21.71
CA ALA A 268 2.69 2.05 22.85
C ALA A 268 2.28 0.60 23.25
N GLY A 269 2.92 -0.42 22.71
CA GLY A 269 2.64 -1.82 23.08
C GLY A 269 1.40 -2.44 22.43
N LYS A 270 0.82 -1.82 21.37
CA LYS A 270 -0.38 -2.37 20.69
C LYS A 270 -0.20 -3.81 20.22
N SER A 271 0.93 -4.11 19.57
CA SER A 271 1.23 -5.46 19.08
C SER A 271 1.44 -6.47 20.24
N TYR A 272 2.06 -6.03 21.33
CA TYR A 272 2.20 -6.84 22.55
C TYR A 272 0.83 -7.19 23.13
N THR A 273 -0.03 -6.20 23.35
CA THR A 273 -1.40 -6.39 23.83
C THR A 273 -2.20 -7.30 22.88
N GLY A 274 -2.16 -7.03 21.57
CA GLY A 274 -2.85 -7.83 20.56
C GLY A 274 -2.39 -9.30 20.54
N SER A 275 -1.10 -9.59 20.69
CA SER A 275 -0.60 -10.97 20.76
C SER A 275 -1.11 -11.72 21.99
N HIS A 276 -1.22 -11.05 23.14
CA HIS A 276 -1.80 -11.64 24.36
C HIS A 276 -3.30 -11.90 24.22
N MET A 277 -4.04 -10.99 23.56
CA MET A 277 -5.46 -11.20 23.26
C MET A 277 -5.66 -12.42 22.35
N ILE A 278 -4.86 -12.55 21.29
CA ILE A 278 -4.91 -13.71 20.37
C ILE A 278 -4.54 -14.99 21.11
N PHE A 279 -3.49 -14.97 21.92
CA PHE A 279 -3.06 -16.15 22.69
C PHE A 279 -4.14 -16.64 23.66
N ASP A 280 -4.86 -15.74 24.31
CA ASP A 280 -5.96 -16.11 25.21
C ASP A 280 -7.15 -16.70 24.47
N LEU A 281 -7.50 -16.18 23.28
CA LEU A 281 -8.58 -16.68 22.45
C LEU A 281 -8.29 -18.08 21.84
N ILE A 282 -7.03 -18.51 21.78
CA ILE A 282 -6.62 -19.82 21.25
C ILE A 282 -6.61 -20.91 22.33
N LYS A 283 -6.52 -20.54 23.61
CA LYS A 283 -6.59 -21.47 24.75
C LYS A 283 -7.98 -22.11 24.88
#